data_cc4cc2e6ef981f397fd062021f26c4e4
#
_entry.id   cc4cc2e6ef981f397fd062021f26c4e4
#
_cell.length_a   1.000
_cell.length_b   1.000
_cell.length_c   1.000
_cell.angle_alpha   90.00
_cell.angle_beta   90.00
_cell.angle_gamma   90.00
#
_symmetry.space_group_name_H-M   'P 1'
#
loop_
_entity.id
_entity.type
_entity.pdbx_description
1 polymer ?
#
loop_
_entity_poly.entity_id
_entity_poly.type
_entity_poly.pdbx_seq_one_letter_code
_entity_poly.pdbx_strand_id
1 'polypeptide(L)'
;MDARFNPANISDGLQNSSGHIGANTRYRLTKLGEQMARLPIDPKIARILLAAKKHDCMAEILVIASALSIQDPRERPLEARDAAAKAHERFTDKQSDFLAYLNIWDSFQRERDKGLSNKQLVQWCRQYFLSHLRMREWRELHHQLAQTAIEMGLTTKEAAFRQPPTQEQLRPSESQGDQDLAAKLKQKQLDKKQHRAQIRAAKEAGYEQIHRALLTGLIANVGMKSPDGNDYTGARGSRFHLFPASALFKAKPKWVMAAELVETTRLYARDVAVIQPEWIEQEAPHLVRYHYFEPHWEQKRGEVVASERVTLYGLTALPRRLVSYGKVAPEEAREIFIRGALVAQESNLQTAFFAHNKKLIKEITELEHKSRKQDVLVDDEALFAFYNERLPELVWKDAKGGVWGSEEGGQTQQDKTAGQNGQANQRNAGRVAQATHSDSKDTDKRVHEPSSHTRQNVSDGPNPKKQPASQKGRLKPLPLADIRTFEAWLKTAERDNPRLLFLSRDDLMQ
;
A
#
# COMPACT_ATOMS: atom_id res chain seq x y z
N MET A 1 -2.60 8.16 -6.94
CA MET A 1 -3.71 7.51 -6.20
C MET A 1 -4.99 7.97 -6.87
N ASP A 2 -5.50 7.20 -7.82
CA ASP A 2 -6.76 7.54 -8.47
C ASP A 2 -7.90 6.83 -7.77
N ALA A 3 -8.64 7.59 -6.96
CA ALA A 3 -9.83 7.18 -6.23
C ALA A 3 -11.06 6.98 -7.15
N ARG A 4 -10.89 6.58 -8.42
CA ARG A 4 -11.98 6.52 -9.40
C ARG A 4 -12.36 5.13 -9.91
N PHE A 5 -11.83 4.10 -9.30
CA PHE A 5 -12.26 2.74 -9.63
C PHE A 5 -12.75 2.04 -8.37
N ASN A 6 -13.99 2.37 -7.96
CA ASN A 6 -14.71 1.61 -6.95
C ASN A 6 -15.65 0.64 -7.68
N PRO A 7 -15.38 -0.68 -7.68
CA PRO A 7 -16.27 -1.65 -8.33
C PRO A 7 -17.67 -1.73 -7.68
N ALA A 8 -17.88 -1.15 -6.50
CA ALA A 8 -19.20 -1.03 -5.88
C ALA A 8 -20.13 -0.09 -6.67
N ASN A 9 -19.60 0.87 -7.44
CA ASN A 9 -20.41 1.74 -8.28
C ASN A 9 -20.86 1.11 -9.60
N ILE A 10 -20.42 -0.13 -9.89
CA ILE A 10 -20.89 -0.87 -11.09
C ILE A 10 -22.15 -1.65 -10.81
N SER A 11 -22.40 -2.06 -9.56
CA SER A 11 -23.59 -2.84 -9.19
C SER A 11 -24.85 -1.98 -9.07
N ASP A 12 -24.75 -0.73 -8.67
CA ASP A 12 -25.91 0.17 -8.54
C ASP A 12 -26.37 0.77 -9.88
N GLY A 13 -25.48 0.79 -10.89
CA GLY A 13 -25.81 1.24 -12.25
C GLY A 13 -26.52 0.19 -13.12
N LEU A 14 -26.48 -1.10 -12.72
CA LEU A 14 -27.03 -2.19 -13.52
C LEU A 14 -28.46 -2.63 -13.16
N GLN A 15 -29.04 -2.08 -12.09
CA GLN A 15 -30.40 -2.45 -11.67
C GLN A 15 -31.51 -1.49 -12.13
N ASN A 16 -31.19 -0.35 -12.75
CA ASN A 16 -32.22 0.64 -13.14
C ASN A 16 -32.13 1.18 -14.56
N SER A 17 -31.67 0.41 -15.54
CA SER A 17 -31.85 0.82 -16.94
C SER A 17 -31.90 -0.37 -17.90
N SER A 18 -33.12 -0.86 -18.13
CA SER A 18 -33.51 -1.45 -19.43
C SER A 18 -33.59 -0.31 -20.46
N GLY A 19 -32.49 0.35 -20.72
CA GLY A 19 -32.35 1.44 -21.64
C GLY A 19 -30.99 1.39 -22.30
N HIS A 20 -30.97 1.10 -23.61
CA HIS A 20 -29.91 1.24 -24.58
C HIS A 20 -28.56 1.74 -24.03
N ILE A 21 -27.58 0.86 -23.94
CA ILE A 21 -26.17 1.25 -23.79
C ILE A 21 -25.83 2.07 -25.03
N GLY A 22 -25.84 3.38 -24.87
CA GLY A 22 -25.47 4.33 -25.92
C GLY A 22 -24.07 4.00 -26.43
N ALA A 23 -23.92 3.85 -27.75
CA ALA A 23 -22.72 3.44 -28.48
C ALA A 23 -21.52 4.42 -28.37
N ASN A 24 -21.38 5.20 -27.28
CA ASN A 24 -20.38 6.27 -27.19
C ASN A 24 -19.63 6.34 -25.86
N THR A 25 -19.60 5.28 -25.05
CA THR A 25 -18.72 5.25 -23.88
C THR A 25 -17.29 4.94 -24.35
N ARG A 26 -16.50 5.98 -24.62
CA ARG A 26 -15.08 5.83 -24.96
C ARG A 26 -14.31 5.43 -23.71
N TYR A 27 -14.01 4.15 -23.59
CA TYR A 27 -13.07 3.67 -22.57
C TYR A 27 -11.66 4.15 -22.88
N ARG A 28 -10.98 4.70 -21.89
CA ARG A 28 -9.58 5.10 -22.01
C ARG A 28 -8.74 4.21 -21.10
N LEU A 29 -7.62 3.72 -21.63
CA LEU A 29 -6.66 2.98 -20.82
C LEU A 29 -6.06 3.88 -19.72
N THR A 30 -5.86 3.33 -18.56
CA THR A 30 -5.05 3.97 -17.51
C THR A 30 -3.58 3.94 -17.95
N LYS A 31 -2.73 4.79 -17.35
CA LYS A 31 -1.27 4.75 -17.59
C LYS A 31 -0.68 3.35 -17.38
N LEU A 32 -1.16 2.63 -16.37
CA LEU A 32 -0.76 1.24 -16.12
C LEU A 32 -1.22 0.31 -17.26
N GLY A 33 -2.46 0.45 -17.71
CA GLY A 33 -2.99 -0.31 -18.85
C GLY A 33 -2.22 -0.07 -20.14
N GLU A 34 -1.83 1.18 -20.40
CA GLU A 34 -0.98 1.53 -21.55
C GLU A 34 0.41 0.88 -21.46
N GLN A 35 1.01 0.82 -20.26
CA GLN A 35 2.29 0.13 -20.05
C GLN A 35 2.15 -1.39 -20.23
N MET A 36 1.08 -1.98 -19.69
CA MET A 36 0.82 -3.42 -19.86
C MET A 36 0.61 -3.81 -21.32
N ALA A 37 -0.11 -2.99 -22.11
CA ALA A 37 -0.37 -3.23 -23.52
C ALA A 37 0.89 -3.22 -24.41
N ARG A 38 2.00 -2.65 -23.93
CA ARG A 38 3.30 -2.66 -24.64
C ARG A 38 4.09 -3.96 -24.45
N LEU A 39 3.71 -4.79 -23.49
CA LEU A 39 4.38 -6.05 -23.21
C LEU A 39 3.65 -7.19 -23.95
N PRO A 40 4.33 -7.96 -24.81
CA PRO A 40 3.72 -9.03 -25.63
C PRO A 40 3.54 -10.33 -24.83
N ILE A 41 2.92 -10.24 -23.64
CA ILE A 41 2.70 -11.34 -22.70
C ILE A 41 1.34 -11.21 -22.02
N ASP A 42 0.93 -12.26 -21.33
CA ASP A 42 -0.30 -12.26 -20.52
C ASP A 42 -0.38 -11.03 -19.61
N PRO A 43 -1.52 -10.35 -19.50
CA PRO A 43 -1.67 -9.17 -18.64
C PRO A 43 -1.29 -9.39 -17.19
N LYS A 44 -1.50 -10.59 -16.62
CA LYS A 44 -1.07 -10.91 -15.24
C LYS A 44 0.46 -10.85 -15.12
N ILE A 45 1.15 -11.44 -16.11
CA ILE A 45 2.62 -11.44 -16.14
C ILE A 45 3.16 -10.03 -16.43
N ALA A 46 2.51 -9.27 -17.32
CA ALA A 46 2.85 -7.86 -17.54
C ALA A 46 2.72 -7.04 -16.25
N ARG A 47 1.67 -7.26 -15.46
CA ARG A 47 1.48 -6.61 -14.17
C ARG A 47 2.61 -6.94 -13.18
N ILE A 48 3.04 -8.19 -13.14
CA ILE A 48 4.18 -8.65 -12.32
C ILE A 48 5.47 -7.93 -12.72
N LEU A 49 5.77 -7.86 -14.02
CA LEU A 49 6.96 -7.15 -14.53
C LEU A 49 6.97 -5.67 -14.14
N LEU A 50 5.84 -4.98 -14.26
CA LEU A 50 5.74 -3.58 -13.86
C LEU A 50 5.93 -3.39 -12.34
N ALA A 51 5.50 -4.37 -11.53
CA ALA A 51 5.71 -4.34 -10.07
C ALA A 51 7.17 -4.62 -9.67
N ALA A 52 7.91 -5.37 -10.47
CA ALA A 52 9.31 -5.72 -10.20
C ALA A 52 10.22 -4.50 -10.03
N LYS A 53 9.92 -3.40 -10.74
CA LYS A 53 10.64 -2.12 -10.57
C LYS A 53 10.46 -1.55 -9.16
N LYS A 54 9.23 -1.62 -8.61
CA LYS A 54 8.93 -1.14 -7.24
C LYS A 54 9.64 -1.97 -6.18
N HIS A 55 9.81 -3.25 -6.43
CA HIS A 55 10.37 -4.21 -5.48
C HIS A 55 11.86 -4.51 -5.69
N ASP A 56 12.52 -3.83 -6.62
CA ASP A 56 13.95 -4.00 -6.93
C ASP A 56 14.35 -5.48 -7.18
N CYS A 57 13.53 -6.20 -7.95
CA CYS A 57 13.73 -7.61 -8.28
C CYS A 57 13.53 -7.91 -9.78
N MET A 58 13.90 -6.96 -10.63
CA MET A 58 13.62 -7.06 -12.07
C MET A 58 14.32 -8.25 -12.73
N ALA A 59 15.57 -8.52 -12.40
CA ALA A 59 16.31 -9.64 -12.98
C ALA A 59 15.68 -11.00 -12.64
N GLU A 60 15.25 -11.18 -11.40
CA GLU A 60 14.56 -12.39 -10.96
C GLU A 60 13.21 -12.53 -11.63
N ILE A 61 12.45 -11.46 -11.68
CA ILE A 61 11.10 -11.48 -12.27
C ILE A 61 11.15 -11.68 -13.78
N LEU A 62 12.14 -11.13 -14.49
CA LEU A 62 12.30 -11.40 -15.92
C LEU A 62 12.50 -12.90 -16.20
N VAL A 63 13.31 -13.57 -15.38
CA VAL A 63 13.50 -15.03 -15.49
C VAL A 63 12.20 -15.78 -15.19
N ILE A 64 11.51 -15.45 -14.09
CA ILE A 64 10.28 -16.15 -13.69
C ILE A 64 9.15 -15.85 -14.72
N ALA A 65 8.97 -14.59 -15.10
CA ALA A 65 7.93 -14.18 -16.06
C ALA A 65 8.07 -14.89 -17.40
N SER A 66 9.29 -14.98 -17.93
CA SER A 66 9.56 -15.72 -19.16
C SER A 66 9.34 -17.22 -18.99
N ALA A 67 9.66 -17.82 -17.84
CA ALA A 67 9.35 -19.21 -17.54
C ALA A 67 7.85 -19.51 -17.51
N LEU A 68 7.07 -18.63 -16.87
CA LEU A 68 5.61 -18.76 -16.78
C LEU A 68 4.88 -18.53 -18.13
N SER A 69 5.56 -17.94 -19.10
CA SER A 69 5.00 -17.65 -20.42
C SER A 69 5.28 -18.72 -21.49
N ILE A 70 6.02 -19.77 -21.11
CA ILE A 70 6.32 -20.92 -21.96
C ILE A 70 5.83 -22.21 -21.31
N GLN A 71 5.91 -23.33 -22.03
CA GLN A 71 5.69 -24.65 -21.45
C GLN A 71 6.83 -24.98 -20.46
N ASP A 72 6.47 -25.53 -19.27
CA ASP A 72 7.43 -25.93 -18.22
C ASP A 72 8.60 -26.73 -18.84
N PRO A 73 9.86 -26.29 -18.66
CA PRO A 73 11.02 -27.01 -19.18
C PRO A 73 11.27 -28.35 -18.50
N ARG A 74 10.70 -28.62 -17.35
CA ARG A 74 10.83 -29.87 -16.58
C ARG A 74 9.99 -30.97 -17.23
N GLU A 75 10.64 -32.05 -17.65
CA GLU A 75 10.00 -33.24 -18.20
C GLU A 75 9.78 -34.31 -17.12
N ARG A 76 8.64 -34.96 -17.16
CA ARG A 76 8.28 -36.03 -16.23
C ARG A 76 7.70 -37.24 -16.98
N PRO A 77 8.53 -37.98 -17.74
CA PRO A 77 8.08 -39.16 -18.47
C PRO A 77 7.43 -40.18 -17.52
N LEU A 78 6.38 -40.85 -17.94
CA LEU A 78 5.64 -41.79 -17.11
C LEU A 78 6.54 -42.94 -16.60
N GLU A 79 7.43 -43.43 -17.48
CA GLU A 79 8.34 -44.53 -17.18
C GLU A 79 9.50 -44.13 -16.26
N ALA A 80 9.82 -42.86 -16.15
CA ALA A 80 10.96 -42.34 -15.37
C ALA A 80 10.57 -41.28 -14.34
N ARG A 81 9.31 -41.30 -13.87
CA ARG A 81 8.74 -40.25 -13.00
C ARG A 81 9.58 -40.04 -11.73
N ASP A 82 10.01 -41.12 -11.05
CA ASP A 82 10.78 -41.03 -9.81
C ASP A 82 12.20 -40.52 -10.06
N ALA A 83 12.82 -40.97 -11.15
CA ALA A 83 14.16 -40.50 -11.55
C ALA A 83 14.13 -39.01 -11.89
N ALA A 84 13.10 -38.53 -12.62
CA ALA A 84 12.90 -37.13 -12.93
C ALA A 84 12.64 -36.29 -11.67
N ALA A 85 11.81 -36.78 -10.74
CA ALA A 85 11.55 -36.11 -9.47
C ALA A 85 12.84 -35.95 -8.67
N LYS A 86 13.65 -37.00 -8.55
CA LYS A 86 14.96 -36.97 -7.86
C LYS A 86 15.95 -36.02 -8.54
N ALA A 87 15.98 -35.99 -9.87
CA ALA A 87 16.83 -35.07 -10.61
C ALA A 87 16.42 -33.59 -10.42
N HIS A 88 15.12 -33.33 -10.28
CA HIS A 88 14.58 -31.97 -10.05
C HIS A 88 14.74 -31.49 -8.61
N GLU A 89 14.93 -32.36 -7.61
CA GLU A 89 15.10 -31.98 -6.20
C GLU A 89 16.22 -30.93 -6.00
N ARG A 90 17.29 -31.01 -6.79
CA ARG A 90 18.40 -30.04 -6.71
C ARG A 90 18.02 -28.60 -7.03
N PHE A 91 16.93 -28.41 -7.75
CA PHE A 91 16.43 -27.09 -8.14
C PHE A 91 15.32 -26.60 -7.22
N THR A 92 14.75 -27.46 -6.37
CA THR A 92 13.61 -27.10 -5.53
C THR A 92 13.99 -26.09 -4.44
N ASP A 93 13.08 -25.18 -4.15
CA ASP A 93 13.07 -24.38 -2.93
C ASP A 93 11.92 -24.85 -2.04
N LYS A 94 12.14 -24.86 -0.71
CA LYS A 94 11.15 -25.38 0.25
C LYS A 94 9.93 -24.50 0.45
N GLN A 95 9.99 -23.25 0.02
CA GLN A 95 8.95 -22.24 0.24
C GLN A 95 8.32 -21.74 -1.07
N SER A 96 8.96 -22.04 -2.24
CA SER A 96 8.50 -21.48 -3.50
C SER A 96 8.89 -22.30 -4.72
N ASP A 97 7.90 -22.72 -5.48
CA ASP A 97 8.13 -23.34 -6.79
C ASP A 97 8.66 -22.32 -7.82
N PHE A 98 8.39 -21.02 -7.62
CA PHE A 98 8.93 -19.94 -8.50
C PHE A 98 10.45 -19.82 -8.38
N LEU A 99 10.99 -20.00 -7.18
CA LEU A 99 12.44 -19.99 -6.98
C LEU A 99 13.14 -21.20 -7.63
N ALA A 100 12.41 -22.29 -7.87
CA ALA A 100 12.95 -23.41 -8.63
C ALA A 100 13.31 -23.00 -10.06
N TYR A 101 12.55 -22.11 -10.70
CA TYR A 101 12.90 -21.56 -12.02
C TYR A 101 14.22 -20.79 -11.98
N LEU A 102 14.44 -19.96 -10.96
CA LEU A 102 15.71 -19.27 -10.77
C LEU A 102 16.89 -20.24 -10.62
N ASN A 103 16.69 -21.31 -9.84
CA ASN A 103 17.71 -22.34 -9.62
C ASN A 103 18.05 -23.12 -10.90
N ILE A 104 17.05 -23.43 -11.73
CA ILE A 104 17.24 -24.06 -13.05
C ILE A 104 18.01 -23.12 -13.97
N TRP A 105 17.55 -21.86 -14.04
CA TRP A 105 18.17 -20.82 -14.86
C TRP A 105 19.64 -20.63 -14.50
N ASP A 106 19.94 -20.37 -13.25
CA ASP A 106 21.29 -20.14 -12.74
C ASP A 106 22.21 -21.36 -12.98
N SER A 107 21.65 -22.56 -12.86
CA SER A 107 22.40 -23.81 -13.13
C SER A 107 22.71 -23.95 -14.62
N PHE A 108 21.73 -23.69 -15.48
CA PHE A 108 21.93 -23.76 -16.92
C PHE A 108 22.89 -22.67 -17.42
N GLN A 109 22.81 -21.44 -16.93
CA GLN A 109 23.73 -20.37 -17.31
C GLN A 109 25.15 -20.67 -16.89
N ARG A 110 25.38 -21.20 -15.68
CA ARG A 110 26.71 -21.62 -15.23
C ARG A 110 27.35 -22.67 -16.13
N GLU A 111 26.58 -23.62 -16.64
CA GLU A 111 27.10 -24.64 -17.56
C GLU A 111 27.45 -24.02 -18.93
N ARG A 112 26.67 -23.06 -19.39
CA ARG A 112 27.02 -22.30 -20.61
C ARG A 112 28.28 -21.46 -20.45
N ASP A 113 28.41 -20.78 -19.33
CA ASP A 113 29.56 -19.90 -19.05
C ASP A 113 30.87 -20.68 -18.92
N LYS A 114 30.80 -21.99 -18.63
CA LYS A 114 31.93 -22.93 -18.72
C LYS A 114 32.34 -23.24 -20.17
N GLY A 115 31.63 -22.72 -21.17
CA GLY A 115 31.95 -22.94 -22.58
C GLY A 115 31.50 -24.28 -23.14
N LEU A 116 30.51 -24.95 -22.53
CA LEU A 116 29.98 -26.21 -23.05
C LEU A 116 29.42 -26.07 -24.46
N SER A 117 29.72 -27.02 -25.34
CA SER A 117 29.13 -27.09 -26.67
C SER A 117 27.63 -27.38 -26.61
N ASN A 118 26.88 -27.07 -27.69
CA ASN A 118 25.45 -27.37 -27.77
C ASN A 118 25.13 -28.84 -27.49
N LYS A 119 25.97 -29.79 -27.96
CA LYS A 119 25.80 -31.20 -27.71
C LYS A 119 25.92 -31.57 -26.23
N GLN A 120 26.85 -30.94 -25.54
CA GLN A 120 27.03 -31.13 -24.08
C GLN A 120 25.89 -30.50 -23.29
N LEU A 121 25.36 -29.34 -23.68
CA LEU A 121 24.20 -28.72 -23.06
C LEU A 121 22.93 -29.57 -23.26
N VAL A 122 22.72 -30.17 -24.42
CA VAL A 122 21.64 -31.14 -24.66
C VAL A 122 21.78 -32.34 -23.73
N GLN A 123 22.99 -32.87 -23.58
CA GLN A 123 23.25 -33.99 -22.69
C GLN A 123 23.02 -33.62 -21.23
N TRP A 124 23.45 -32.45 -20.80
CA TRP A 124 23.17 -31.91 -19.47
C TRP A 124 21.65 -31.75 -19.21
N CYS A 125 20.90 -31.20 -20.15
CA CYS A 125 19.45 -31.12 -20.04
C CYS A 125 18.81 -32.49 -19.87
N ARG A 126 19.21 -33.50 -20.70
CA ARG A 126 18.70 -34.89 -20.60
C ARG A 126 19.00 -35.50 -19.25
N GLN A 127 20.20 -35.31 -18.72
CA GLN A 127 20.60 -35.82 -17.38
C GLN A 127 19.68 -35.32 -16.27
N TYR A 128 19.14 -34.08 -16.39
CA TYR A 128 18.26 -33.48 -15.41
C TYR A 128 16.79 -33.44 -15.82
N PHE A 129 16.39 -34.23 -16.81
CA PHE A 129 15.03 -34.26 -17.33
C PHE A 129 14.50 -32.85 -17.66
N LEU A 130 15.31 -32.05 -18.34
CA LEU A 130 14.95 -30.74 -18.85
C LEU A 130 14.88 -30.79 -20.37
N SER A 131 13.84 -30.19 -20.97
CA SER A 131 13.74 -30.02 -22.41
C SER A 131 14.70 -28.94 -22.89
N HIS A 132 15.73 -29.30 -23.64
CA HIS A 132 16.66 -28.33 -24.21
C HIS A 132 15.97 -27.33 -25.14
N LEU A 133 14.94 -27.76 -25.89
CA LEU A 133 14.15 -26.89 -26.75
C LEU A 133 13.46 -25.78 -25.93
N ARG A 134 12.76 -26.17 -24.85
CA ARG A 134 12.08 -25.21 -23.96
C ARG A 134 13.06 -24.31 -23.21
N MET A 135 14.23 -24.81 -22.83
CA MET A 135 15.31 -23.99 -22.25
C MET A 135 15.82 -22.93 -23.24
N ARG A 136 15.82 -23.25 -24.54
CA ARG A 136 16.17 -22.28 -25.60
C ARG A 136 15.06 -21.24 -25.77
N GLU A 137 13.81 -21.67 -25.90
CA GLU A 137 12.64 -20.78 -25.97
C GLU A 137 12.59 -19.82 -24.77
N TRP A 138 12.82 -20.35 -23.57
CA TRP A 138 12.88 -19.55 -22.34
C TRP A 138 13.91 -18.43 -22.42
N ARG A 139 15.09 -18.73 -22.90
CA ARG A 139 16.16 -17.74 -23.03
C ARG A 139 15.87 -16.69 -24.10
N GLU A 140 15.28 -17.09 -25.21
CA GLU A 140 14.88 -16.18 -26.28
C GLU A 140 13.80 -15.22 -25.76
N LEU A 141 12.77 -15.73 -25.09
CA LEU A 141 11.71 -14.91 -24.52
C LEU A 141 12.25 -14.00 -23.40
N HIS A 142 13.10 -14.52 -22.51
CA HIS A 142 13.75 -13.70 -21.49
C HIS A 142 14.52 -12.53 -22.10
N HIS A 143 15.28 -12.77 -23.15
CA HIS A 143 16.03 -11.71 -23.85
C HIS A 143 15.09 -10.65 -24.45
N GLN A 144 14.01 -11.07 -25.08
CA GLN A 144 13.00 -10.15 -25.65
C GLN A 144 12.34 -9.31 -24.57
N LEU A 145 11.92 -9.93 -23.46
CA LEU A 145 11.30 -9.21 -22.33
C LEU A 145 12.29 -8.26 -21.66
N ALA A 146 13.55 -8.66 -21.48
CA ALA A 146 14.59 -7.80 -20.94
C ALA A 146 14.82 -6.57 -21.84
N GLN A 147 14.91 -6.77 -23.15
CA GLN A 147 15.05 -5.67 -24.10
C GLN A 147 13.86 -4.71 -24.03
N THR A 148 12.63 -5.23 -24.06
CA THR A 148 11.41 -4.41 -23.92
C THR A 148 11.38 -3.65 -22.59
N ALA A 149 11.78 -4.28 -21.48
CA ALA A 149 11.83 -3.62 -20.18
C ALA A 149 12.85 -2.47 -20.15
N ILE A 150 14.01 -2.64 -20.82
CA ILE A 150 15.03 -1.58 -20.97
C ILE A 150 14.47 -0.42 -21.80
N GLU A 151 13.84 -0.69 -22.94
CA GLU A 151 13.23 0.31 -23.83
C GLU A 151 12.09 1.08 -23.15
N MET A 152 11.36 0.44 -22.27
CA MET A 152 10.32 1.08 -21.45
C MET A 152 10.89 1.86 -20.25
N GLY A 153 12.22 1.84 -20.01
CA GLY A 153 12.86 2.49 -18.86
C GLY A 153 12.47 1.86 -17.52
N LEU A 154 12.12 0.58 -17.52
CA LEU A 154 11.80 -0.15 -16.29
C LEU A 154 13.07 -0.61 -15.57
N THR A 155 14.15 -0.84 -16.31
CA THR A 155 15.44 -1.33 -15.82
C THR A 155 16.61 -0.84 -16.69
N THR A 156 17.84 -1.01 -16.22
CA THR A 156 19.04 -0.82 -17.03
C THR A 156 19.50 -2.16 -17.62
N LYS A 157 20.43 -2.12 -18.57
CA LYS A 157 20.98 -3.32 -19.19
C LYS A 157 21.68 -4.23 -18.18
N GLU A 158 22.41 -3.62 -17.24
CA GLU A 158 23.15 -4.32 -16.19
C GLU A 158 22.20 -4.99 -15.20
N ALA A 159 21.10 -4.29 -14.81
CA ALA A 159 20.12 -4.78 -13.84
C ALA A 159 19.07 -5.74 -14.44
N ALA A 160 18.97 -5.83 -15.77
CA ALA A 160 18.04 -6.75 -16.44
C ALA A 160 18.53 -8.19 -16.43
N PHE A 161 19.83 -8.41 -16.39
CA PHE A 161 20.42 -9.74 -16.49
C PHE A 161 20.93 -10.22 -15.15
N ARG A 162 20.33 -11.28 -14.65
CA ARG A 162 20.70 -11.92 -13.39
C ARG A 162 22.12 -12.50 -13.49
N GLN A 163 22.95 -12.09 -12.57
CA GLN A 163 24.24 -12.74 -12.34
C GLN A 163 24.07 -13.77 -11.22
N PRO A 164 24.41 -15.05 -11.47
CA PRO A 164 24.35 -16.05 -10.41
C PRO A 164 25.34 -15.66 -9.28
N PRO A 165 24.98 -15.86 -8.01
CA PRO A 165 25.85 -15.51 -6.90
C PRO A 165 27.16 -16.27 -6.99
N THR A 166 28.26 -15.54 -6.94
CA THR A 166 29.62 -16.10 -7.00
C THR A 166 29.92 -16.89 -5.72
N GLN A 167 30.59 -18.02 -5.83
CA GLN A 167 30.96 -18.84 -4.66
C GLN A 167 31.81 -18.05 -3.62
N GLU A 168 32.49 -17.01 -4.03
CA GLU A 168 33.28 -16.13 -3.17
C GLU A 168 32.41 -15.28 -2.21
N GLN A 169 31.22 -14.87 -2.64
CA GLN A 169 30.26 -14.14 -1.79
C GLN A 169 29.66 -15.02 -0.66
N LEU A 170 29.85 -16.34 -0.75
CA LEU A 170 29.41 -17.30 0.26
C LEU A 170 30.53 -17.74 1.22
N ARG A 171 31.77 -17.30 1.01
CA ARG A 171 32.90 -17.61 1.90
C ARG A 171 33.05 -16.52 2.95
N PRO A 172 33.25 -16.87 4.24
CA PRO A 172 33.65 -15.90 5.26
C PRO A 172 35.04 -15.35 4.91
N SER A 173 35.20 -14.03 5.00
CA SER A 173 36.53 -13.41 4.83
C SER A 173 37.52 -13.97 5.87
N GLU A 174 38.59 -14.58 5.42
CA GLU A 174 39.69 -15.03 6.28
C GLU A 174 40.59 -13.82 6.56
N SER A 175 40.48 -13.26 7.77
CA SER A 175 41.47 -12.28 8.26
C SER A 175 42.68 -12.99 8.80
N GLN A 176 43.81 -12.74 8.18
CA GLN A 176 45.16 -13.09 8.72
C GLN A 176 45.51 -12.18 9.90
N GLY A 177 46.01 -12.75 10.96
CA GLY A 177 46.62 -11.99 12.05
C GLY A 177 46.59 -12.73 13.41
N ASP A 178 47.78 -13.06 13.89
CA ASP A 178 48.12 -13.72 15.16
C ASP A 178 47.79 -12.86 16.40
N GLN A 179 47.19 -13.43 17.37
CA GLN A 179 47.30 -13.31 18.83
C GLN A 179 45.96 -13.53 19.53
N ASP A 180 46.02 -14.32 20.62
CA ASP A 180 44.96 -14.68 21.56
C ASP A 180 43.88 -15.65 21.02
N LEU A 181 44.17 -16.97 21.14
CA LEU A 181 43.38 -18.05 20.48
C LEU A 181 41.94 -18.17 21.01
N ALA A 182 41.72 -17.92 22.31
CA ALA A 182 40.40 -18.15 22.93
C ALA A 182 39.44 -16.96 22.66
N ALA A 183 39.91 -15.73 22.72
CA ALA A 183 39.13 -14.53 22.39
C ALA A 183 38.83 -14.49 20.89
N LYS A 184 39.78 -14.88 20.05
CA LYS A 184 39.60 -14.99 18.59
C LYS A 184 38.62 -16.08 18.18
N LEU A 185 38.59 -17.22 18.86
CA LEU A 185 37.62 -18.27 18.58
C LEU A 185 36.21 -17.82 18.90
N LYS A 186 35.99 -17.08 20.01
CA LYS A 186 34.69 -16.48 20.34
C LYS A 186 34.31 -15.41 19.35
N GLN A 187 35.22 -14.52 18.97
CA GLN A 187 34.99 -13.48 17.97
C GLN A 187 34.66 -14.11 16.59
N LYS A 188 35.46 -15.07 16.14
CA LYS A 188 35.23 -15.80 14.87
C LYS A 188 33.89 -16.55 14.85
N GLN A 189 33.43 -17.07 16.00
CA GLN A 189 32.11 -17.68 16.11
C GLN A 189 31.00 -16.62 16.06
N LEU A 190 31.20 -15.46 16.69
CA LEU A 190 30.25 -14.34 16.66
C LEU A 190 30.13 -13.76 15.25
N ASP A 191 31.26 -13.51 14.59
CA ASP A 191 31.32 -13.01 13.20
C ASP A 191 30.66 -13.99 12.23
N LYS A 192 30.93 -15.30 12.41
CA LYS A 192 30.28 -16.37 11.62
C LYS A 192 28.78 -16.43 11.86
N LYS A 193 28.32 -16.20 13.10
CA LYS A 193 26.89 -16.12 13.44
C LYS A 193 26.23 -14.88 12.84
N GLN A 194 26.89 -13.72 12.94
CA GLN A 194 26.40 -12.47 12.34
C GLN A 194 26.35 -12.57 10.82
N HIS A 195 27.39 -13.08 10.18
CA HIS A 195 27.42 -13.28 8.72
C HIS A 195 26.32 -14.25 8.25
N ARG A 196 26.09 -15.36 8.96
CA ARG A 196 24.95 -16.25 8.67
C ARG A 196 23.60 -15.57 8.84
N ALA A 197 23.44 -14.72 9.87
CA ALA A 197 22.23 -13.96 10.07
C ALA A 197 22.00 -12.93 8.96
N GLN A 198 23.05 -12.24 8.49
CA GLN A 198 23.00 -11.30 7.36
C GLN A 198 22.62 -12.00 6.05
N ILE A 199 23.24 -13.16 5.74
CA ILE A 199 22.87 -13.96 4.55
C ILE A 199 21.40 -14.40 4.63
N ARG A 200 20.96 -14.83 5.81
CA ARG A 200 19.56 -15.23 6.01
C ARG A 200 18.61 -14.07 5.82
N ALA A 201 18.91 -12.91 6.40
CA ALA A 201 18.09 -11.69 6.26
C ALA A 201 18.04 -11.21 4.81
N ALA A 202 19.16 -11.24 4.08
CA ALA A 202 19.22 -10.90 2.66
C ALA A 202 18.41 -11.87 1.80
N LYS A 203 18.45 -13.18 2.12
CA LYS A 203 17.64 -14.20 1.43
C LYS A 203 16.14 -14.01 1.72
N GLU A 204 15.78 -13.70 2.96
CA GLU A 204 14.39 -13.43 3.35
C GLU A 204 13.86 -12.17 2.67
N ALA A 205 14.66 -11.09 2.62
CA ALA A 205 14.32 -9.85 1.91
C ALA A 205 14.13 -10.08 0.41
N GLY A 206 15.04 -10.80 -0.24
CA GLY A 206 14.91 -11.18 -1.65
C GLY A 206 13.68 -12.05 -1.93
N TYR A 207 13.35 -12.96 -1.00
CA TYR A 207 12.13 -13.75 -1.09
C TYR A 207 10.89 -12.83 -1.08
N GLU A 208 10.81 -11.92 -0.11
CA GLU A 208 9.70 -10.99 0.01
C GLU A 208 9.53 -10.12 -1.24
N GLN A 209 10.61 -9.52 -1.72
CA GLN A 209 10.59 -8.66 -2.91
C GLN A 209 10.02 -9.38 -4.13
N ILE A 210 10.53 -10.58 -4.43
CA ILE A 210 10.09 -11.40 -5.57
C ILE A 210 8.61 -11.77 -5.42
N HIS A 211 8.21 -12.29 -4.25
CA HIS A 211 6.86 -12.81 -4.07
C HIS A 211 5.80 -11.72 -3.94
N ARG A 212 6.15 -10.55 -3.46
CA ARG A 212 5.27 -9.36 -3.49
C ARG A 212 5.07 -8.85 -4.92
N ALA A 213 6.10 -8.83 -5.74
CA ALA A 213 5.94 -8.51 -7.15
C ALA A 213 5.03 -9.52 -7.87
N LEU A 214 5.26 -10.83 -7.66
CA LEU A 214 4.42 -11.92 -8.20
C LEU A 214 2.95 -11.78 -7.76
N LEU A 215 2.72 -11.47 -6.49
CA LEU A 215 1.39 -11.33 -5.91
C LEU A 215 0.54 -10.29 -6.62
N THR A 216 1.13 -9.22 -7.18
CA THR A 216 0.38 -8.17 -7.89
C THR A 216 -0.38 -8.68 -9.11
N GLY A 217 0.12 -9.72 -9.79
CA GLY A 217 -0.55 -10.35 -10.94
C GLY A 217 -1.30 -11.64 -10.57
N LEU A 218 -0.95 -12.26 -9.44
CA LEU A 218 -1.49 -13.55 -9.01
C LEU A 218 -2.50 -13.42 -7.85
N ILE A 219 -2.96 -12.22 -7.53
CA ILE A 219 -3.82 -11.93 -6.38
C ILE A 219 -5.13 -12.73 -6.37
N ALA A 220 -5.63 -13.12 -7.54
CA ALA A 220 -6.84 -13.95 -7.66
C ALA A 220 -6.59 -15.44 -7.32
N ASN A 221 -5.33 -15.89 -7.33
CA ASN A 221 -4.92 -17.27 -7.09
C ASN A 221 -4.35 -17.48 -5.68
N VAL A 222 -4.72 -16.62 -4.74
CA VAL A 222 -4.36 -16.74 -3.33
C VAL A 222 -5.30 -17.74 -2.65
N GLY A 223 -4.77 -18.52 -1.71
CA GLY A 223 -5.56 -19.44 -0.91
C GLY A 223 -5.07 -19.56 0.52
N MET A 224 -6.03 -19.80 1.40
CA MET A 224 -5.82 -20.10 2.81
C MET A 224 -6.15 -21.57 3.05
N LYS A 225 -5.25 -22.28 3.75
CA LYS A 225 -5.47 -23.69 4.10
C LYS A 225 -6.74 -23.85 4.92
N SER A 226 -7.60 -24.80 4.53
CA SER A 226 -8.80 -25.15 5.27
C SER A 226 -8.43 -25.74 6.63
N PRO A 227 -9.15 -25.39 7.73
CA PRO A 227 -8.84 -25.91 9.07
C PRO A 227 -8.88 -27.44 9.13
N ASP A 228 -9.90 -28.04 8.56
CA ASP A 228 -10.24 -29.46 8.71
C ASP A 228 -9.79 -30.32 7.52
N GLY A 229 -9.12 -29.72 6.52
CA GLY A 229 -8.81 -30.40 5.26
C GLY A 229 -7.36 -30.26 4.77
N ASN A 230 -7.11 -30.94 3.65
CA ASN A 230 -5.87 -30.80 2.88
C ASN A 230 -6.02 -29.85 1.69
N ASP A 231 -7.18 -29.23 1.55
CA ASP A 231 -7.53 -28.26 0.54
C ASP A 231 -7.29 -26.82 1.03
N TYR A 232 -7.36 -25.91 0.09
CA TYR A 232 -7.24 -24.48 0.30
C TYR A 232 -8.53 -23.81 -0.14
N THR A 233 -9.01 -22.88 0.66
CA THR A 233 -10.06 -21.97 0.26
C THR A 233 -9.42 -20.79 -0.49
N GLY A 234 -9.82 -20.62 -1.74
CA GLY A 234 -9.37 -19.54 -2.62
C GLY A 234 -10.39 -18.42 -2.75
N ALA A 235 -10.13 -17.52 -3.69
CA ALA A 235 -11.01 -16.41 -4.02
C ALA A 235 -12.44 -16.90 -4.34
N ARG A 236 -13.44 -16.13 -3.86
CA ARG A 236 -14.88 -16.41 -4.08
C ARG A 236 -15.35 -17.80 -3.60
N GLY A 237 -14.68 -18.35 -2.59
CA GLY A 237 -15.04 -19.65 -2.02
C GLY A 237 -14.60 -20.86 -2.86
N SER A 238 -13.78 -20.68 -3.89
CA SER A 238 -13.21 -21.80 -4.65
C SER A 238 -12.37 -22.69 -3.71
N ARG A 239 -12.37 -24.01 -3.98
CA ARG A 239 -11.55 -24.96 -3.23
C ARG A 239 -10.57 -25.63 -4.16
N PHE A 240 -9.30 -25.63 -3.80
CA PHE A 240 -8.23 -26.25 -4.58
C PHE A 240 -7.24 -27.02 -3.71
N HIS A 241 -6.49 -27.92 -4.35
CA HIS A 241 -5.41 -28.69 -3.74
C HIS A 241 -4.06 -28.24 -4.30
N LEU A 242 -2.99 -28.41 -3.53
CA LEU A 242 -1.64 -28.24 -4.09
C LEU A 242 -1.35 -29.40 -5.05
N PHE A 243 -0.72 -29.11 -6.18
CA PHE A 243 -0.30 -30.12 -7.13
C PHE A 243 0.74 -31.06 -6.48
N PRO A 244 0.65 -32.39 -6.62
CA PRO A 244 1.53 -33.33 -5.93
C PRO A 244 3.03 -33.15 -6.20
N ALA A 245 3.39 -32.56 -7.34
CA ALA A 245 4.79 -32.30 -7.69
C ALA A 245 5.32 -30.95 -7.16
N SER A 246 4.50 -30.14 -6.48
CA SER A 246 4.96 -28.94 -5.79
C SER A 246 5.82 -29.29 -4.58
N ALA A 247 6.87 -28.52 -4.34
CA ALA A 247 7.71 -28.63 -3.14
C ALA A 247 6.91 -28.42 -1.84
N LEU A 248 5.80 -27.66 -1.93
CA LEU A 248 4.94 -27.33 -0.80
C LEU A 248 3.87 -28.39 -0.49
N PHE A 249 3.71 -29.40 -1.35
CA PHE A 249 2.65 -30.41 -1.20
C PHE A 249 2.64 -31.09 0.18
N LYS A 250 3.82 -31.40 0.72
CA LYS A 250 3.97 -32.01 2.06
C LYS A 250 3.90 -30.98 3.19
N ALA A 251 4.42 -29.76 2.96
CA ALA A 251 4.53 -28.73 3.98
C ALA A 251 3.18 -28.06 4.31
N LYS A 252 2.28 -27.97 3.34
CA LYS A 252 0.92 -27.42 3.46
C LYS A 252 0.85 -26.11 4.26
N PRO A 253 1.56 -25.05 3.83
CA PRO A 253 1.60 -23.79 4.55
C PRO A 253 0.21 -23.15 4.64
N LYS A 254 0.02 -22.26 5.61
CA LYS A 254 -1.29 -21.63 5.89
C LYS A 254 -1.77 -20.75 4.74
N TRP A 255 -0.88 -19.97 4.13
CA TRP A 255 -1.18 -19.07 3.03
C TRP A 255 -0.30 -19.35 1.83
N VAL A 256 -0.92 -19.40 0.68
CA VAL A 256 -0.24 -19.68 -0.59
C VAL A 256 -0.75 -18.75 -1.69
N MET A 257 0.10 -18.51 -2.70
CA MET A 257 -0.32 -18.03 -4.00
C MET A 257 0.13 -19.05 -5.07
N ALA A 258 -0.60 -19.14 -6.17
CA ALA A 258 -0.30 -20.04 -7.28
C ALA A 258 -0.21 -19.26 -8.60
N ALA A 259 0.64 -19.71 -9.52
CA ALA A 259 0.68 -19.17 -10.87
C ALA A 259 -0.64 -19.45 -11.61
N GLU A 260 -1.13 -20.67 -11.50
CA GLU A 260 -2.35 -21.11 -12.16
C GLU A 260 -3.16 -22.09 -11.29
N LEU A 261 -4.46 -22.10 -11.53
CA LEU A 261 -5.38 -23.10 -11.02
C LEU A 261 -5.87 -23.94 -12.21
N VAL A 262 -5.58 -25.24 -12.21
CA VAL A 262 -5.88 -26.16 -13.29
C VAL A 262 -6.91 -27.18 -12.84
N GLU A 263 -8.03 -27.25 -13.53
CA GLU A 263 -9.06 -28.24 -13.28
C GLU A 263 -8.74 -29.54 -14.04
N THR A 264 -8.72 -30.65 -13.27
CA THR A 264 -8.60 -32.00 -13.81
C THR A 264 -9.70 -32.83 -13.15
N THR A 265 -9.38 -33.85 -12.35
CA THR A 265 -10.35 -34.52 -11.42
C THR A 265 -10.71 -33.62 -10.25
N ARG A 266 -9.84 -32.68 -9.91
CA ARG A 266 -10.00 -31.63 -8.89
C ARG A 266 -9.30 -30.39 -9.39
N LEU A 267 -9.58 -29.26 -8.75
CA LEU A 267 -8.86 -28.03 -8.99
C LEU A 267 -7.49 -28.09 -8.28
N TYR A 268 -6.40 -27.95 -9.03
CA TYR A 268 -5.04 -27.99 -8.53
C TYR A 268 -4.30 -26.67 -8.74
N ALA A 269 -3.61 -26.21 -7.70
CA ALA A 269 -2.69 -25.09 -7.76
C ALA A 269 -1.31 -25.57 -8.21
N ARG A 270 -0.78 -24.96 -9.27
CA ARG A 270 0.56 -25.20 -9.81
C ARG A 270 1.46 -24.00 -9.58
N ASP A 271 2.74 -24.28 -9.44
CA ASP A 271 3.79 -23.29 -9.16
C ASP A 271 3.39 -22.39 -7.99
N VAL A 272 3.52 -22.96 -6.80
CA VAL A 272 2.98 -22.39 -5.56
C VAL A 272 4.10 -21.76 -4.73
N ALA A 273 3.81 -20.69 -4.04
CA ALA A 273 4.69 -20.10 -3.03
C ALA A 273 3.95 -19.77 -1.74
N VAL A 274 4.68 -19.78 -0.62
CA VAL A 274 4.22 -19.27 0.67
C VAL A 274 4.13 -17.75 0.60
N ILE A 275 3.06 -17.18 1.12
CA ILE A 275 2.90 -15.73 1.26
C ILE A 275 2.54 -15.35 2.70
N GLN A 276 2.76 -14.08 3.04
CA GLN A 276 2.23 -13.48 4.24
C GLN A 276 0.92 -12.75 3.92
N PRO A 277 -0.14 -12.92 4.71
CA PRO A 277 -1.44 -12.29 4.43
C PRO A 277 -1.39 -10.76 4.42
N GLU A 278 -0.44 -10.15 5.14
CA GLU A 278 -0.21 -8.71 5.17
C GLU A 278 0.20 -8.15 3.80
N TRP A 279 0.89 -8.94 2.98
CA TRP A 279 1.27 -8.53 1.62
C TRP A 279 0.06 -8.32 0.70
N ILE A 280 -1.04 -9.04 0.96
CA ILE A 280 -2.29 -8.91 0.20
C ILE A 280 -2.81 -7.47 0.27
N GLU A 281 -2.88 -6.92 1.47
CA GLU A 281 -3.33 -5.54 1.68
C GLU A 281 -2.36 -4.52 1.08
N GLN A 282 -1.06 -4.75 1.24
CA GLN A 282 -0.02 -3.84 0.77
C GLN A 282 0.06 -3.74 -0.76
N GLU A 283 -0.16 -4.85 -1.46
CA GLU A 283 -0.05 -4.90 -2.93
C GLU A 283 -1.40 -4.71 -3.65
N ALA A 284 -2.51 -4.98 -2.97
CA ALA A 284 -3.84 -4.85 -3.54
C ALA A 284 -4.84 -4.11 -2.62
N PRO A 285 -4.52 -2.91 -2.11
CA PRO A 285 -5.40 -2.18 -1.18
C PRO A 285 -6.76 -1.83 -1.79
N HIS A 286 -6.84 -1.77 -3.12
CA HIS A 286 -8.07 -1.49 -3.87
C HIS A 286 -8.99 -2.71 -4.04
N LEU A 287 -8.54 -3.92 -3.69
CA LEU A 287 -9.31 -5.16 -3.81
C LEU A 287 -9.74 -5.71 -2.44
N VAL A 288 -9.15 -5.26 -1.36
CA VAL A 288 -9.52 -5.66 -0.01
C VAL A 288 -10.71 -4.86 0.51
N ARG A 289 -11.46 -5.47 1.42
CA ARG A 289 -12.54 -4.81 2.16
C ARG A 289 -12.17 -4.79 3.63
N TYR A 290 -12.42 -3.63 4.25
CA TYR A 290 -12.22 -3.40 5.67
C TYR A 290 -13.56 -3.48 6.38
N HIS A 291 -13.59 -4.18 7.50
CA HIS A 291 -14.75 -4.30 8.37
C HIS A 291 -14.33 -3.88 9.78
N TYR A 292 -15.02 -2.90 10.32
CA TYR A 292 -14.74 -2.36 11.65
C TYR A 292 -15.83 -2.84 12.61
N PHE A 293 -15.42 -3.20 13.82
CA PHE A 293 -16.34 -3.69 14.85
C PHE A 293 -15.77 -3.41 16.24
N GLU A 294 -16.66 -3.36 17.23
CA GLU A 294 -16.32 -3.08 18.63
C GLU A 294 -15.52 -1.77 18.81
N PRO A 295 -15.99 -0.61 18.30
CA PRO A 295 -15.34 0.64 18.59
C PRO A 295 -15.45 0.96 20.09
N HIS A 296 -14.34 1.38 20.72
CA HIS A 296 -14.30 1.69 22.15
C HIS A 296 -13.16 2.65 22.48
N TRP A 297 -13.28 3.27 23.66
CA TRP A 297 -12.20 4.07 24.23
C TRP A 297 -11.11 3.18 24.80
N GLU A 298 -9.87 3.38 24.39
CA GLU A 298 -8.71 2.65 24.93
C GLU A 298 -7.83 3.61 25.74
N GLN A 299 -7.99 3.58 27.07
CA GLN A 299 -7.33 4.49 28.00
C GLN A 299 -5.79 4.47 27.86
N LYS A 300 -5.19 3.28 27.69
CA LYS A 300 -3.72 3.14 27.58
C LYS A 300 -3.15 3.81 26.34
N ARG A 301 -3.88 3.78 25.25
CA ARG A 301 -3.51 4.43 23.98
C ARG A 301 -3.93 5.89 23.96
N GLY A 302 -4.91 6.27 24.77
CA GLY A 302 -5.48 7.60 24.78
C GLY A 302 -6.19 7.95 23.48
N GLU A 303 -6.80 6.98 22.82
CA GLU A 303 -7.52 7.14 21.56
C GLU A 303 -8.69 6.17 21.45
N VAL A 304 -9.67 6.53 20.63
CA VAL A 304 -10.74 5.61 20.25
C VAL A 304 -10.23 4.65 19.20
N VAL A 305 -10.36 3.36 19.48
CA VAL A 305 -9.91 2.27 18.62
C VAL A 305 -11.09 1.38 18.22
N ALA A 306 -10.93 0.69 17.09
CA ALA A 306 -11.82 -0.38 16.67
C ALA A 306 -11.03 -1.61 16.26
N SER A 307 -11.66 -2.77 16.33
CA SER A 307 -11.14 -3.99 15.73
C SER A 307 -11.40 -3.95 14.22
N GLU A 308 -10.35 -4.07 13.43
CA GLU A 308 -10.44 -4.12 11.96
C GLU A 308 -10.18 -5.53 11.46
N ARG A 309 -11.02 -6.00 10.54
CA ARG A 309 -10.85 -7.23 9.77
C ARG A 309 -10.67 -6.90 8.30
N VAL A 310 -9.65 -7.50 7.68
CA VAL A 310 -9.36 -7.30 6.24
C VAL A 310 -9.73 -8.56 5.49
N THR A 311 -10.52 -8.42 4.43
CA THR A 311 -10.94 -9.53 3.57
C THR A 311 -10.59 -9.29 2.11
N LEU A 312 -10.22 -10.35 1.38
CA LEU A 312 -9.99 -10.36 -0.06
C LEU A 312 -10.90 -11.40 -0.71
N TYR A 313 -11.83 -10.99 -1.57
CA TYR A 313 -12.75 -11.89 -2.28
C TYR A 313 -13.43 -12.96 -1.37
N GLY A 314 -13.74 -12.59 -0.12
CA GLY A 314 -14.32 -13.48 0.88
C GLY A 314 -13.31 -14.21 1.78
N LEU A 315 -12.02 -14.19 1.45
CA LEU A 315 -10.96 -14.72 2.32
C LEU A 315 -10.63 -13.71 3.42
N THR A 316 -10.57 -14.15 4.66
CA THR A 316 -10.12 -13.32 5.79
C THR A 316 -8.60 -13.31 5.85
N ALA A 317 -7.99 -12.26 5.26
CA ALA A 317 -6.54 -12.09 5.27
C ALA A 317 -6.03 -11.74 6.68
N LEU A 318 -6.64 -10.74 7.31
CA LEU A 318 -6.34 -10.33 8.68
C LEU A 318 -7.63 -10.40 9.50
N PRO A 319 -7.72 -11.30 10.49
CA PRO A 319 -8.97 -11.51 11.22
C PRO A 319 -9.28 -10.40 12.22
N ARG A 320 -8.25 -9.82 12.83
CA ARG A 320 -8.41 -8.75 13.85
C ARG A 320 -7.09 -8.00 14.04
N ARG A 321 -7.17 -6.68 13.97
CA ARG A 321 -6.13 -5.76 14.47
C ARG A 321 -6.78 -4.51 15.03
N LEU A 322 -6.18 -3.89 16.05
CA LEU A 322 -6.67 -2.63 16.60
C LEU A 322 -6.15 -1.47 15.75
N VAL A 323 -7.06 -0.62 15.32
CA VAL A 323 -6.78 0.58 14.53
C VAL A 323 -7.42 1.81 15.16
N SER A 324 -6.85 3.01 14.90
CA SER A 324 -7.47 4.28 15.30
C SER A 324 -8.78 4.49 14.54
N TYR A 325 -9.88 4.64 15.26
CA TYR A 325 -11.23 4.70 14.69
C TYR A 325 -11.64 6.12 14.25
N GLY A 326 -11.03 7.15 14.80
CA GLY A 326 -11.36 8.54 14.47
C GLY A 326 -11.27 8.89 12.97
N LYS A 327 -10.43 8.19 12.20
CA LYS A 327 -10.33 8.40 10.75
C LYS A 327 -11.40 7.65 9.95
N VAL A 328 -12.03 6.66 10.55
CA VAL A 328 -13.02 5.77 9.93
C VAL A 328 -14.41 6.35 10.08
N ALA A 329 -14.80 6.66 11.30
CA ALA A 329 -16.08 7.26 11.66
C ALA A 329 -15.84 8.40 12.67
N PRO A 330 -15.57 9.62 12.20
CA PRO A 330 -15.21 10.75 13.07
C PRO A 330 -16.26 11.11 14.12
N GLU A 331 -17.53 11.09 13.73
CA GLU A 331 -18.67 11.46 14.59
C GLU A 331 -18.84 10.45 15.73
N GLU A 332 -18.93 9.16 15.41
CA GLU A 332 -19.06 8.08 16.38
C GLU A 332 -17.82 8.01 17.30
N ALA A 333 -16.62 8.19 16.74
CA ALA A 333 -15.40 8.21 17.54
C ALA A 333 -15.35 9.40 18.51
N ARG A 334 -15.87 10.57 18.11
CA ARG A 334 -15.99 11.74 19.01
C ARG A 334 -16.94 11.45 20.16
N GLU A 335 -18.09 10.84 19.89
CA GLU A 335 -19.04 10.46 20.96
C GLU A 335 -18.39 9.48 21.94
N ILE A 336 -17.76 8.42 21.44
CA ILE A 336 -17.05 7.43 22.28
C ILE A 336 -15.95 8.10 23.11
N PHE A 337 -15.21 9.05 22.53
CA PHE A 337 -14.19 9.82 23.25
C PHE A 337 -14.79 10.63 24.39
N ILE A 338 -15.86 11.37 24.16
CA ILE A 338 -16.53 12.17 25.18
C ILE A 338 -17.03 11.26 26.30
N ARG A 339 -17.75 10.19 25.98
CA ARG A 339 -18.30 9.25 26.97
C ARG A 339 -17.21 8.54 27.77
N GLY A 340 -16.17 8.00 27.11
CA GLY A 340 -15.12 7.24 27.80
C GLY A 340 -14.09 8.12 28.50
N ALA A 341 -13.54 9.11 27.79
CA ALA A 341 -12.44 9.90 28.35
C ALA A 341 -12.89 10.98 29.33
N LEU A 342 -14.04 11.65 29.07
CA LEU A 342 -14.47 12.83 29.82
C LEU A 342 -15.59 12.52 30.81
N VAL A 343 -16.66 11.83 30.38
CA VAL A 343 -17.81 11.50 31.25
C VAL A 343 -17.44 10.40 32.23
N ALA A 344 -17.00 9.24 31.76
CA ALA A 344 -16.55 8.13 32.61
C ALA A 344 -15.21 8.42 33.32
N GLN A 345 -14.53 9.52 32.96
CA GLN A 345 -13.24 9.93 33.53
C GLN A 345 -12.13 8.87 33.37
N GLU A 346 -12.23 8.00 32.39
CA GLU A 346 -11.25 6.96 32.09
C GLU A 346 -10.10 7.52 31.23
N SER A 347 -9.46 8.59 31.72
CA SER A 347 -8.32 9.19 31.05
C SER A 347 -7.23 9.65 32.00
N ASN A 348 -6.01 9.80 31.46
CA ASN A 348 -4.86 10.29 32.19
C ASN A 348 -4.60 11.79 31.92
N LEU A 349 -5.66 12.56 31.63
CA LEU A 349 -5.58 13.98 31.38
C LEU A 349 -5.03 14.74 32.62
N GLN A 350 -3.99 15.53 32.40
CA GLN A 350 -3.35 16.36 33.41
C GLN A 350 -3.76 17.83 33.28
N THR A 351 -5.04 18.10 33.00
CA THR A 351 -5.57 19.46 32.79
C THR A 351 -6.30 19.97 34.01
N ALA A 352 -6.29 21.30 34.22
CA ALA A 352 -6.90 21.92 35.39
C ALA A 352 -8.42 21.66 35.47
N PHE A 353 -9.13 21.76 34.31
CA PHE A 353 -10.57 21.49 34.28
C PHE A 353 -10.88 20.04 34.68
N PHE A 354 -10.10 19.08 34.18
CA PHE A 354 -10.35 17.67 34.42
C PHE A 354 -10.17 17.30 35.91
N ALA A 355 -9.10 17.84 36.54
CA ALA A 355 -8.87 17.67 37.97
C ALA A 355 -9.99 18.33 38.83
N HIS A 356 -10.45 19.54 38.42
CA HIS A 356 -11.56 20.24 39.05
C HIS A 356 -12.86 19.43 38.94
N ASN A 357 -13.23 19.04 37.72
CA ASN A 357 -14.48 18.31 37.44
C ASN A 357 -14.52 16.97 38.20
N LYS A 358 -13.40 16.23 38.21
CA LYS A 358 -13.28 14.98 38.94
C LYS A 358 -13.48 15.15 40.45
N LYS A 359 -12.92 16.22 41.02
CA LYS A 359 -13.08 16.55 42.44
C LYS A 359 -14.54 16.94 42.73
N LEU A 360 -15.15 17.78 41.90
CA LEU A 360 -16.51 18.26 42.10
C LEU A 360 -17.55 17.12 41.99
N ILE A 361 -17.43 16.25 40.99
CA ILE A 361 -18.30 15.07 40.84
C ILE A 361 -18.17 14.17 42.05
N LYS A 362 -16.94 13.91 42.55
CA LYS A 362 -16.73 13.12 43.76
C LYS A 362 -17.37 13.74 44.99
N GLU A 363 -17.24 15.05 45.18
CA GLU A 363 -17.86 15.77 46.31
C GLU A 363 -19.38 15.63 46.28
N ILE A 364 -20.02 15.75 45.15
CA ILE A 364 -21.50 15.63 45.00
C ILE A 364 -21.93 14.21 45.26
N THR A 365 -21.23 13.20 44.67
CA THR A 365 -21.50 11.78 44.94
C THR A 365 -21.41 11.44 46.44
N GLU A 366 -20.41 11.99 47.13
CA GLU A 366 -20.29 11.81 48.61
C GLU A 366 -21.44 12.48 49.37
N LEU A 367 -21.97 13.62 48.88
CA LEU A 367 -23.15 14.28 49.48
C LEU A 367 -24.41 13.48 49.28
N GLU A 368 -24.63 12.89 48.12
CA GLU A 368 -25.75 11.95 47.85
C GLU A 368 -25.74 10.80 48.86
N HIS A 369 -24.61 10.12 48.99
CA HIS A 369 -24.45 9.03 49.91
C HIS A 369 -24.77 9.42 51.36
N LYS A 370 -24.36 10.64 51.78
CA LYS A 370 -24.63 11.14 53.12
C LYS A 370 -26.08 11.56 53.37
N SER A 371 -26.71 12.18 52.38
CA SER A 371 -28.09 12.71 52.49
C SER A 371 -29.16 11.64 52.30
N ARG A 372 -28.83 10.45 51.87
CA ARG A 372 -29.74 9.38 51.48
C ARG A 372 -30.79 9.81 50.43
N LYS A 373 -30.54 10.93 49.76
CA LYS A 373 -31.33 11.33 48.59
C LYS A 373 -30.67 10.70 47.33
N GLN A 374 -31.45 9.95 46.58
CA GLN A 374 -31.05 9.46 45.25
C GLN A 374 -31.40 10.55 44.25
N ASP A 375 -30.65 10.59 43.14
CA ASP A 375 -30.85 11.48 42.00
C ASP A 375 -30.54 12.97 42.24
N VAL A 376 -29.47 13.26 42.97
CA VAL A 376 -28.95 14.65 43.12
C VAL A 376 -27.93 14.96 42.03
N LEU A 377 -27.11 13.96 41.65
CA LEU A 377 -26.14 14.10 40.58
C LEU A 377 -26.88 13.89 39.24
N VAL A 378 -26.61 14.76 38.25
CA VAL A 378 -27.08 14.58 36.88
C VAL A 378 -26.53 13.28 36.28
N ASP A 379 -27.29 12.68 35.38
CA ASP A 379 -26.90 11.47 34.69
C ASP A 379 -25.76 11.66 33.70
N ASP A 380 -25.21 10.56 33.21
CA ASP A 380 -24.13 10.58 32.20
C ASP A 380 -24.55 11.28 30.91
N GLU A 381 -25.85 11.29 30.59
CA GLU A 381 -26.36 11.98 29.39
C GLU A 381 -26.30 13.51 29.55
N ALA A 382 -26.58 14.07 30.72
CA ALA A 382 -26.42 15.50 30.95
C ALA A 382 -24.94 15.91 30.91
N LEU A 383 -24.05 15.08 31.48
CA LEU A 383 -22.60 15.30 31.36
C LEU A 383 -22.13 15.21 29.90
N PHE A 384 -22.64 14.24 29.15
CA PHE A 384 -22.35 14.12 27.74
C PHE A 384 -22.82 15.37 26.97
N ALA A 385 -24.04 15.83 27.20
CA ALA A 385 -24.61 17.02 26.56
C ALA A 385 -23.74 18.28 26.87
N PHE A 386 -23.32 18.45 28.12
CA PHE A 386 -22.42 19.54 28.54
C PHE A 386 -21.13 19.59 27.70
N TYR A 387 -20.46 18.43 27.55
CA TYR A 387 -19.23 18.36 26.75
C TYR A 387 -19.53 18.45 25.26
N ASN A 388 -20.59 17.82 24.80
CA ASN A 388 -20.95 17.78 23.39
C ASN A 388 -21.24 19.16 22.80
N GLU A 389 -21.89 20.05 23.56
CA GLU A 389 -22.16 21.45 23.17
C GLU A 389 -20.91 22.32 23.11
N ARG A 390 -19.90 22.03 23.94
CA ARG A 390 -18.70 22.85 24.10
C ARG A 390 -17.51 22.38 23.28
N LEU A 391 -17.54 21.16 22.81
CA LEU A 391 -16.48 20.55 22.00
C LEU A 391 -16.82 20.66 20.51
N PRO A 392 -15.85 21.02 19.66
CA PRO A 392 -16.07 21.06 18.22
C PRO A 392 -16.30 19.66 17.63
N GLU A 393 -17.05 19.58 16.55
CA GLU A 393 -17.22 18.34 15.79
C GLU A 393 -15.90 17.90 15.14
N LEU A 394 -15.19 18.85 14.57
CA LEU A 394 -13.89 18.66 13.93
C LEU A 394 -12.91 19.71 14.42
N VAL A 395 -11.65 19.39 14.45
CA VAL A 395 -10.56 20.31 14.72
C VAL A 395 -9.65 20.46 13.51
N TRP A 396 -9.08 21.64 13.34
CA TRP A 396 -8.22 21.98 12.21
C TRP A 396 -6.80 22.20 12.72
N LYS A 397 -5.80 21.72 11.96
CA LYS A 397 -4.39 21.85 12.33
C LYS A 397 -3.63 22.63 11.28
N ASP A 398 -2.94 23.70 11.67
CA ASP A 398 -2.05 24.45 10.78
C ASP A 398 -0.65 23.83 10.66
N ALA A 399 0.15 24.37 9.74
CA ALA A 399 1.53 23.95 9.51
C ALA A 399 2.47 24.26 10.71
N LYS A 400 2.05 25.14 11.64
CA LYS A 400 2.81 25.55 12.84
C LYS A 400 2.38 24.77 14.08
N GLY A 401 1.40 23.85 13.94
CA GLY A 401 0.91 23.01 15.04
C GLY A 401 -0.23 23.62 15.86
N GLY A 402 -0.78 24.78 15.47
CA GLY A 402 -2.00 25.35 16.06
C GLY A 402 -3.23 24.52 15.70
N VAL A 403 -4.15 24.32 16.64
CA VAL A 403 -5.36 23.52 16.46
C VAL A 403 -6.57 24.34 16.90
N TRP A 404 -7.63 24.42 16.07
CA TRP A 404 -8.88 25.14 16.38
C TRP A 404 -10.10 24.33 15.91
N GLY A 405 -11.29 24.68 16.44
CA GLY A 405 -12.52 23.90 16.30
C GLY A 405 -13.57 24.41 15.33
N SER A 406 -13.26 25.41 14.46
CA SER A 406 -14.19 25.89 13.43
C SER A 406 -13.47 26.30 12.15
N GLU A 407 -14.16 26.26 11.00
CA GLU A 407 -13.62 26.75 9.72
C GLU A 407 -13.32 28.26 9.75
N GLU A 408 -14.07 29.05 10.53
CA GLU A 408 -13.92 30.48 10.63
C GLU A 408 -12.59 30.92 11.25
N GLY A 409 -12.04 30.16 12.19
CA GLY A 409 -10.74 30.44 12.83
C GLY A 409 -9.56 30.41 11.86
N GLY A 410 -9.66 29.64 10.77
CA GLY A 410 -8.64 29.58 9.72
C GLY A 410 -8.65 30.74 8.74
N GLN A 411 -9.82 31.31 8.45
CA GLN A 411 -9.97 32.43 7.54
C GLN A 411 -9.55 33.76 8.17
N THR A 412 -9.84 33.96 9.47
CA THR A 412 -9.51 35.20 10.17
C THR A 412 -8.00 35.44 10.32
N GLN A 413 -7.16 34.42 10.32
CA GLN A 413 -5.70 34.58 10.34
C GLN A 413 -5.10 34.82 8.96
N GLN A 414 -5.71 34.32 7.89
CA GLN A 414 -5.27 34.61 6.51
C GLN A 414 -5.64 36.04 6.08
N ASP A 415 -6.79 36.54 6.47
CA ASP A 415 -7.20 37.90 6.16
C ASP A 415 -6.42 38.99 6.94
N LYS A 416 -5.97 38.68 8.18
CA LYS A 416 -5.10 39.59 8.94
C LYS A 416 -3.69 39.70 8.37
N THR A 417 -3.15 38.62 7.75
CA THR A 417 -1.86 38.67 7.06
C THR A 417 -1.95 39.27 5.65
N ALA A 418 -3.09 39.10 4.97
CA ALA A 418 -3.34 39.74 3.68
C ALA A 418 -3.62 41.23 3.82
N GLY A 419 -4.30 41.65 4.90
CA GLY A 419 -4.59 43.09 5.18
C GLY A 419 -3.34 43.90 5.56
N GLN A 420 -2.34 43.30 6.20
CA GLN A 420 -1.09 44.01 6.53
C GLN A 420 -0.13 44.16 5.34
N ASN A 421 -0.19 43.26 4.35
CA ASN A 421 0.57 43.42 3.10
C ASN A 421 -0.10 44.34 2.07
N GLY A 422 -1.42 44.58 2.18
CA GLY A 422 -2.15 45.49 1.31
C GLY A 422 -1.95 46.97 1.62
N GLN A 423 -1.66 47.35 2.88
CA GLN A 423 -1.44 48.74 3.26
C GLN A 423 -0.01 49.23 3.01
N ALA A 424 0.97 48.37 2.81
CA ALA A 424 2.34 48.75 2.47
C ALA A 424 2.53 49.08 0.99
N ASN A 425 1.64 48.61 0.09
CA ASN A 425 1.76 48.87 -1.35
C ASN A 425 0.93 50.02 -1.90
N GLN A 426 0.08 50.68 -1.08
CA GLN A 426 -0.69 51.86 -1.52
C GLN A 426 0.01 53.19 -1.26
N ARG A 427 1.19 53.23 -0.63
CA ARG A 427 1.91 54.47 -0.38
C ARG A 427 2.98 54.84 -1.43
N ASN A 428 3.19 54.01 -2.46
CA ASN A 428 4.21 54.24 -3.50
C ASN A 428 3.67 54.43 -4.94
N ALA A 429 2.36 54.58 -5.13
CA ALA A 429 1.75 54.76 -6.45
C ALA A 429 1.16 56.19 -6.64
N GLY A 430 1.85 57.18 -6.15
CA GLY A 430 1.42 58.58 -6.27
C GLY A 430 2.57 59.52 -6.60
N ARG A 431 3.21 59.33 -7.73
CA ARG A 431 3.98 60.40 -8.43
C ARG A 431 4.52 59.79 -9.72
N VAL A 432 3.98 60.15 -10.80
CA VAL A 432 4.44 60.56 -12.10
C VAL A 432 3.35 60.24 -13.14
N ALA A 433 2.61 61.27 -13.45
CA ALA A 433 1.87 61.40 -14.68
C ALA A 433 2.07 62.84 -15.12
N GLN A 434 2.77 63.03 -16.19
CA GLN A 434 2.46 64.05 -17.21
C GLN A 434 3.58 64.09 -18.27
N ALA A 435 3.07 64.31 -19.49
CA ALA A 435 3.76 64.72 -20.71
C ALA A 435 4.21 63.55 -21.62
N THR A 436 3.94 63.51 -22.95
CA THR A 436 3.25 64.40 -23.89
C THR A 436 3.12 63.64 -25.21
N HIS A 437 2.11 64.05 -25.99
CA HIS A 437 1.83 63.73 -27.41
C HIS A 437 3.03 63.85 -28.36
N SER A 438 3.06 63.01 -29.43
CA SER A 438 3.01 63.48 -30.86
C SER A 438 3.34 62.37 -31.84
N ASP A 439 2.44 62.07 -32.68
CA ASP A 439 2.39 62.20 -34.15
C ASP A 439 3.34 61.43 -35.03
N SER A 440 2.72 60.67 -35.89
CA SER A 440 2.70 60.71 -37.37
C SER A 440 3.47 59.64 -38.17
N LYS A 441 2.68 58.99 -38.97
CA LYS A 441 2.74 58.79 -40.47
C LYS A 441 3.68 57.81 -41.11
N ASP A 442 2.96 56.95 -41.85
CA ASP A 442 3.08 56.61 -43.30
C ASP A 442 4.33 55.95 -43.88
N THR A 443 4.15 54.88 -44.55
CA THR A 443 4.10 54.60 -46.03
C THR A 443 4.50 53.14 -46.30
N ASP A 444 3.64 52.37 -46.83
CA ASP A 444 3.31 51.92 -48.23
C ASP A 444 4.41 51.16 -48.97
N LYS A 445 3.95 50.02 -49.52
CA LYS A 445 4.17 49.37 -50.83
C LYS A 445 4.50 47.88 -50.85
N ARG A 446 3.47 47.15 -51.27
CA ARG A 446 3.39 46.22 -52.48
C ARG A 446 4.35 45.03 -52.55
N VAL A 447 3.88 43.92 -52.80
CA VAL A 447 3.15 43.13 -53.85
C VAL A 447 3.84 41.76 -54.00
N HIS A 448 3.19 40.66 -53.86
CA HIS A 448 2.85 39.60 -54.81
C HIS A 448 2.30 38.35 -54.12
N GLU A 449 1.08 38.02 -54.46
CA GLU A 449 0.46 36.68 -54.41
C GLU A 449 0.92 35.86 -55.67
N PRO A 450 0.56 34.55 -55.88
CA PRO A 450 -0.48 33.76 -55.21
C PRO A 450 -0.13 32.27 -55.04
N SER A 451 -0.87 31.53 -54.29
CA SER A 451 -1.76 30.41 -54.66
C SER A 451 -2.11 29.45 -53.53
N SER A 452 -3.38 29.44 -53.27
CA SER A 452 -4.32 28.38 -52.97
C SER A 452 -3.81 27.06 -52.32
N HIS A 453 -4.26 26.82 -51.05
CA HIS A 453 -5.04 25.64 -50.73
C HIS A 453 -5.85 25.85 -49.47
N THR A 454 -7.15 25.77 -49.64
CA THR A 454 -8.22 25.77 -48.67
C THR A 454 -7.96 24.72 -47.57
N ARG A 455 -7.82 25.16 -46.31
CA ARG A 455 -8.08 24.33 -45.14
C ARG A 455 -9.02 25.06 -44.18
N GLN A 456 -10.19 24.47 -44.04
CA GLN A 456 -11.28 24.91 -43.19
C GLN A 456 -10.80 25.11 -41.74
N ASN A 457 -11.11 26.32 -41.24
CA ASN A 457 -11.06 26.65 -39.84
C ASN A 457 -12.07 25.77 -39.09
N VAL A 458 -11.56 24.88 -38.27
CA VAL A 458 -12.33 24.26 -37.17
C VAL A 458 -12.04 25.10 -35.91
N SER A 459 -13.09 25.73 -35.44
CA SER A 459 -13.15 26.57 -34.28
C SER A 459 -12.51 25.90 -33.04
N ASP A 460 -11.60 26.61 -32.40
CA ASP A 460 -11.06 26.32 -31.08
C ASP A 460 -12.19 26.19 -30.05
N GLY A 461 -12.42 24.98 -29.56
CA GLY A 461 -13.21 24.75 -28.35
C GLY A 461 -12.47 25.27 -27.12
N PRO A 462 -13.16 25.67 -26.05
CA PRO A 462 -12.56 26.31 -24.92
C PRO A 462 -11.51 25.44 -24.25
N ASN A 463 -10.30 25.97 -24.18
CA ASN A 463 -9.14 25.49 -23.43
C ASN A 463 -9.58 25.05 -22.01
N PRO A 464 -9.33 23.81 -21.58
CA PRO A 464 -9.65 23.39 -20.24
C PRO A 464 -8.83 24.25 -19.27
N LYS A 465 -9.51 25.11 -18.54
CA LYS A 465 -8.97 25.99 -17.52
C LYS A 465 -7.97 25.19 -16.69
N LYS A 466 -6.70 25.65 -16.70
CA LYS A 466 -5.66 25.26 -15.76
C LYS A 466 -6.30 25.28 -14.37
N GLN A 467 -6.39 24.12 -13.73
CA GLN A 467 -6.72 24.07 -12.31
C GLN A 467 -5.69 24.92 -11.57
N PRO A 468 -6.11 25.81 -10.68
CA PRO A 468 -5.16 26.68 -9.97
C PRO A 468 -4.25 25.79 -9.14
N ALA A 469 -2.95 25.97 -9.31
CA ALA A 469 -1.87 25.33 -8.55
C ALA A 469 -1.82 25.92 -7.13
N SER A 470 -2.88 25.71 -6.32
CA SER A 470 -2.92 26.15 -4.93
C SER A 470 -3.76 25.24 -4.03
N GLN A 471 -3.34 23.95 -3.95
CA GLN A 471 -3.77 23.10 -2.84
C GLN A 471 -2.59 22.72 -1.92
N LYS A 472 -1.49 23.47 -1.97
CA LYS A 472 -0.47 23.42 -0.92
C LYS A 472 -0.95 24.32 0.23
N GLY A 473 -1.66 23.73 1.20
CA GLY A 473 -2.06 24.42 2.42
C GLY A 473 -3.50 24.22 2.88
N ARG A 474 -4.32 23.40 2.20
CA ARG A 474 -5.64 23.10 2.72
C ARG A 474 -5.50 22.28 4.00
N LEU A 475 -5.85 22.91 5.10
CA LEU A 475 -5.93 22.30 6.42
C LEU A 475 -6.83 21.06 6.33
N LYS A 476 -6.36 19.94 6.87
CA LYS A 476 -7.19 18.74 6.96
C LYS A 476 -7.89 18.73 8.30
N PRO A 477 -9.22 18.57 8.33
CA PRO A 477 -9.92 18.38 9.58
C PRO A 477 -9.45 17.10 10.26
N LEU A 478 -9.34 17.15 11.58
CA LEU A 478 -9.01 16.00 12.42
C LEU A 478 -10.22 15.69 13.31
N PRO A 479 -10.55 14.42 13.51
CA PRO A 479 -11.59 14.06 14.46
C PRO A 479 -11.09 14.28 15.89
N LEU A 480 -11.97 14.69 16.78
CA LEU A 480 -11.70 14.80 18.21
C LEU A 480 -11.90 13.42 18.89
N ALA A 481 -10.98 12.50 18.65
CA ALA A 481 -11.08 11.10 19.05
C ALA A 481 -9.84 10.58 19.80
N ASP A 482 -8.91 11.48 20.17
CA ASP A 482 -7.71 11.14 20.93
C ASP A 482 -7.26 12.29 21.85
N ILE A 483 -6.55 11.95 22.92
CA ILE A 483 -6.07 12.91 23.94
C ILE A 483 -5.15 13.97 23.33
N ARG A 484 -4.27 13.61 22.41
CA ARG A 484 -3.29 14.55 21.85
C ARG A 484 -3.97 15.65 21.03
N THR A 485 -4.92 15.26 20.19
CA THR A 485 -5.72 16.20 19.40
C THR A 485 -6.58 17.08 20.32
N PHE A 486 -7.18 16.49 21.36
CA PHE A 486 -7.97 17.20 22.36
C PHE A 486 -7.13 18.23 23.14
N GLU A 487 -5.98 17.84 23.70
CA GLU A 487 -5.12 18.77 24.46
C GLU A 487 -4.56 19.89 23.58
N ALA A 488 -4.26 19.61 22.31
CA ALA A 488 -3.80 20.62 21.38
C ALA A 488 -4.89 21.65 21.06
N TRP A 489 -6.13 21.21 20.90
CA TRP A 489 -7.29 22.07 20.74
C TRP A 489 -7.57 22.85 22.03
N LEU A 490 -7.59 22.20 23.18
CA LEU A 490 -7.90 22.80 24.46
C LEU A 490 -6.98 23.98 24.79
N LYS A 491 -5.67 23.86 24.55
CA LYS A 491 -4.72 24.97 24.70
C LYS A 491 -5.09 26.24 23.93
N THR A 492 -5.75 26.08 22.80
CA THR A 492 -6.21 27.21 21.99
C THR A 492 -7.55 27.74 22.55
N ALA A 493 -8.48 26.84 22.84
CA ALA A 493 -9.81 27.18 23.34
C ALA A 493 -9.77 27.87 24.73
N GLU A 494 -8.88 27.47 25.62
CA GLU A 494 -8.70 28.08 26.94
C GLU A 494 -8.13 29.49 26.90
N ARG A 495 -7.49 29.92 25.81
CA ARG A 495 -7.07 31.34 25.62
C ARG A 495 -8.26 32.27 25.44
N ASP A 496 -9.27 31.76 24.72
CA ASP A 496 -10.49 32.55 24.43
C ASP A 496 -11.51 32.40 25.56
N ASN A 497 -11.61 31.23 26.18
CA ASN A 497 -12.47 30.94 27.32
C ASN A 497 -11.79 30.02 28.35
N PRO A 498 -11.11 30.57 29.38
CA PRO A 498 -10.35 29.80 30.37
C PRO A 498 -11.17 28.81 31.20
N ARG A 499 -12.50 28.94 31.22
CA ARG A 499 -13.40 28.06 31.98
C ARG A 499 -14.37 27.28 31.12
N LEU A 500 -14.10 27.13 29.84
CA LEU A 500 -15.00 26.50 28.87
C LEU A 500 -15.51 25.10 29.31
N LEU A 501 -14.64 24.29 29.88
CA LEU A 501 -14.92 22.89 30.26
C LEU A 501 -15.01 22.65 31.75
N PHE A 502 -15.01 23.74 32.59
CA PHE A 502 -15.19 23.60 34.04
C PHE A 502 -16.67 23.45 34.37
N LEU A 503 -17.01 22.36 35.05
CA LEU A 503 -18.35 22.13 35.60
C LEU A 503 -18.59 23.04 36.79
N SER A 504 -19.81 23.58 36.91
CA SER A 504 -20.33 24.22 38.10
C SER A 504 -21.18 23.24 38.93
N ARG A 505 -21.59 23.64 40.15
CA ARG A 505 -22.55 22.84 40.93
C ARG A 505 -23.93 22.78 40.22
N ASP A 506 -24.31 23.88 39.60
CA ASP A 506 -25.60 23.97 38.90
C ASP A 506 -25.67 23.07 37.66
N ASP A 507 -24.50 22.77 37.01
CA ASP A 507 -24.41 21.80 35.90
C ASP A 507 -24.51 20.35 36.39
N LEU A 508 -24.36 20.08 37.70
CA LEU A 508 -24.24 18.73 38.29
C LEU A 508 -25.40 18.38 39.22
N MET A 509 -26.29 19.30 39.51
CA MET A 509 -27.40 19.07 40.46
C MET A 509 -28.73 19.25 39.74
N GLN A 510 -29.60 18.23 39.85
CA GLN A 510 -31.01 18.32 39.45
C GLN A 510 -31.86 19.00 40.53
#